data_4211fe9992363f7fe0eb970ab96cbf85
#
_entry.id   4211fe9992363f7fe0eb970ab96cbf85
#
_cell.length_a   1.000
_cell.length_b   1.000
_cell.length_c   1.000
_cell.angle_alpha   90.00
_cell.angle_beta   90.00
_cell.angle_gamma   90.00
#
_symmetry.space_group_name_H-M   'P 1'
#
loop_
_entity.id
_entity.type
_entity.pdbx_description
1 polymer ?
#
loop_
_entity_poly.entity_id
_entity_poly.type
_entity_poly.pdbx_seq_one_letter_code
_entity_poly.pdbx_strand_id
1 'polypeptide(L)'
;MQLDFENLNLDELSLGLSAYGLNCVTDEDGDLIVSNDEMPISQVVRLSSERKEITIFSYYPFKTDVSVLDGVNFLNRANSGAYITKFFLIGESPECVVYGSRVNFCPGVVDLNQLAVDIKRASFDMRDLIQADAEDLFFE
;
A
#
# COMPACT_ATOMS: atom_id res chain seq x y z
N MET A 1 -0.15 -21.51 0.28
CA MET A 1 1.15 -21.72 -0.34
C MET A 1 2.20 -20.86 0.36
N GLN A 2 3.34 -21.43 0.64
CA GLN A 2 4.45 -20.74 1.28
C GLN A 2 5.66 -20.74 0.33
N LEU A 3 6.36 -19.61 0.26
CA LEU A 3 7.58 -19.48 -0.53
C LEU A 3 8.73 -19.08 0.39
N ASP A 4 9.93 -19.59 0.07
CA ASP A 4 11.14 -19.16 0.75
C ASP A 4 11.52 -17.75 0.28
N PHE A 5 11.63 -16.81 1.20
CA PHE A 5 11.94 -15.42 0.86
C PHE A 5 13.30 -15.26 0.16
N GLU A 6 14.30 -16.05 0.54
CA GLU A 6 15.64 -15.94 -0.06
C GLU A 6 15.67 -16.26 -1.55
N ASN A 7 14.75 -17.12 -2.00
CA ASN A 7 14.62 -17.52 -3.40
C ASN A 7 13.48 -16.78 -4.11
N LEU A 8 12.79 -15.89 -3.42
CA LEU A 8 11.65 -15.19 -3.96
C LEU A 8 12.08 -14.12 -4.95
N ASN A 9 11.46 -14.11 -6.11
CA ASN A 9 11.57 -13.04 -7.10
C ASN A 9 10.18 -12.53 -7.49
N LEU A 10 10.14 -11.44 -8.25
CA LEU A 10 8.87 -10.83 -8.64
C LEU A 10 8.01 -11.76 -9.49
N ASP A 11 8.61 -12.58 -10.34
CA ASP A 11 7.85 -13.50 -11.20
C ASP A 11 7.14 -14.58 -10.37
N GLU A 12 7.84 -15.17 -9.41
CA GLU A 12 7.25 -16.15 -8.50
C GLU A 12 6.16 -15.53 -7.62
N LEU A 13 6.41 -14.33 -7.13
CA LEU A 13 5.43 -13.59 -6.35
C LEU A 13 4.17 -13.29 -7.17
N SER A 14 4.34 -12.83 -8.41
CA SER A 14 3.25 -12.56 -9.34
C SER A 14 2.42 -13.81 -9.62
N LEU A 15 3.08 -14.94 -9.91
CA LEU A 15 2.40 -16.21 -10.13
C LEU A 15 1.63 -16.67 -8.90
N GLY A 16 2.26 -16.57 -7.72
CA GLY A 16 1.65 -16.97 -6.46
C GLY A 16 0.42 -16.13 -6.13
N LEU A 17 0.49 -14.82 -6.27
CA LEU A 17 -0.62 -13.92 -6.01
C LEU A 17 -1.74 -14.10 -7.04
N SER A 18 -1.41 -14.42 -8.29
CA SER A 18 -2.40 -14.71 -9.33
C SER A 18 -3.27 -15.91 -8.97
N ALA A 19 -2.71 -16.90 -8.27
CA ALA A 19 -3.47 -18.05 -7.79
C ALA A 19 -4.55 -17.68 -6.76
N TYR A 20 -4.42 -16.51 -6.11
CA TYR A 20 -5.41 -15.96 -5.18
C TYR A 20 -6.31 -14.91 -5.82
N GLY A 21 -6.35 -14.84 -7.14
CA GLY A 21 -7.24 -13.94 -7.87
C GLY A 21 -6.75 -12.51 -8.01
N LEU A 22 -5.47 -12.25 -7.77
CA LEU A 22 -4.88 -10.92 -7.90
C LEU A 22 -4.19 -10.77 -9.25
N ASN A 23 -4.40 -9.63 -9.91
CA ASN A 23 -3.72 -9.26 -11.14
C ASN A 23 -2.43 -8.51 -10.79
N CYS A 24 -1.31 -8.95 -11.31
CA CYS A 24 -0.01 -8.37 -11.03
C CYS A 24 0.67 -7.90 -12.31
N VAL A 25 1.17 -6.67 -12.30
CA VAL A 25 1.93 -6.08 -13.39
C VAL A 25 3.22 -5.50 -12.81
N THR A 26 4.36 -5.82 -13.41
CA THR A 26 5.64 -5.21 -13.01
C THR A 26 5.73 -3.80 -13.58
N ASP A 27 6.07 -2.83 -12.72
CA ASP A 27 6.26 -1.44 -13.14
C ASP A 27 7.72 -1.15 -13.56
N GLU A 28 7.99 0.09 -13.94
CA GLU A 28 9.32 0.53 -14.37
C GLU A 28 10.35 0.51 -13.25
N ASP A 29 9.92 0.61 -11.99
CA ASP A 29 10.79 0.62 -10.82
C ASP A 29 11.12 -0.79 -10.31
N GLY A 30 10.59 -1.82 -10.95
CA GLY A 30 10.79 -3.20 -10.51
C GLY A 30 9.90 -3.63 -9.36
N ASP A 31 8.78 -2.95 -9.17
CA ASP A 31 7.75 -3.30 -8.19
C ASP A 31 6.57 -3.98 -8.88
N LEU A 32 5.71 -4.65 -8.11
CA LEU A 32 4.45 -5.17 -8.62
C LEU A 32 3.31 -4.19 -8.35
N ILE A 33 2.53 -3.90 -9.37
CA ILE A 33 1.23 -3.24 -9.21
C ILE A 33 0.18 -4.33 -9.13
N VAL A 34 -0.54 -4.40 -8.02
CA VAL A 34 -1.50 -5.44 -7.73
C VAL A 34 -2.91 -4.87 -7.68
N SER A 35 -3.83 -5.50 -8.37
CA SER A 35 -5.23 -5.08 -8.45
C SER A 35 -6.16 -6.27 -8.65
N ASN A 36 -7.43 -6.09 -8.37
CA ASN A 36 -8.52 -6.96 -8.81
C ASN A 36 -9.85 -6.21 -8.70
N ASP A 37 -10.95 -6.85 -9.10
CA ASP A 37 -12.27 -6.23 -9.11
C ASP A 37 -12.81 -5.89 -7.71
N GLU A 38 -12.31 -6.56 -6.67
CA GLU A 38 -12.72 -6.33 -5.28
C GLU A 38 -11.92 -5.21 -4.60
N MET A 39 -10.77 -4.83 -5.17
CA MET A 39 -9.88 -3.84 -4.58
C MET A 39 -10.24 -2.43 -5.05
N PRO A 40 -10.66 -1.54 -4.14
CA PRO A 40 -10.97 -0.16 -4.54
C PRO A 40 -9.76 0.66 -4.98
N ILE A 41 -8.59 0.36 -4.43
CA ILE A 41 -7.33 1.05 -4.72
C ILE A 41 -6.25 0.01 -5.03
N SER A 42 -5.62 0.11 -6.18
CA SER A 42 -4.47 -0.73 -6.52
C SER A 42 -3.32 -0.52 -5.53
N GLN A 43 -2.61 -1.58 -5.21
CA GLN A 43 -1.47 -1.53 -4.29
C GLN A 43 -0.18 -1.82 -5.04
N VAL A 44 0.90 -1.23 -4.57
CA VAL A 44 2.25 -1.54 -5.04
C VAL A 44 2.90 -2.46 -4.02
N VAL A 45 3.55 -3.51 -4.50
CA VAL A 45 4.26 -4.46 -3.65
C VAL A 45 5.74 -4.44 -4.01
N ARG A 46 6.56 -4.13 -3.03
CA ARG A 46 8.01 -4.02 -3.16
C ARG A 46 8.71 -5.07 -2.33
N LEU A 47 9.65 -5.77 -2.93
CA LEU A 47 10.53 -6.70 -2.24
C LEU A 47 11.84 -6.01 -1.89
N SER A 48 12.28 -6.15 -0.64
CA SER A 48 13.63 -5.77 -0.22
C SER A 48 14.36 -7.02 0.27
N SER A 49 15.24 -7.57 -0.56
CA SER A 49 16.05 -8.72 -0.20
C SER A 49 17.05 -8.40 0.91
N GLU A 50 17.53 -7.16 0.93
CA GLU A 50 18.47 -6.69 1.95
C GLU A 50 17.84 -6.64 3.34
N ARG A 51 16.61 -6.13 3.43
CA ARG A 51 15.90 -5.96 4.71
C ARG A 51 15.00 -7.14 5.08
N LYS A 52 14.85 -8.10 4.18
CA LYS A 52 13.89 -9.21 4.34
C LYS A 52 12.46 -8.71 4.56
N GLU A 53 12.05 -7.74 3.77
CA GLU A 53 10.77 -7.07 3.90
C GLU A 53 9.98 -7.11 2.60
N ILE A 54 8.67 -7.18 2.75
CA ILE A 54 7.71 -6.89 1.69
C ILE A 54 6.92 -5.66 2.12
N THR A 55 7.01 -4.60 1.34
CA THR A 55 6.24 -3.38 1.58
C THR A 55 5.05 -3.34 0.64
N ILE A 56 3.87 -3.12 1.21
CA ILE A 56 2.62 -2.91 0.48
C ILE A 56 2.27 -1.43 0.65
N PHE A 57 2.15 -0.71 -0.44
CA PHE A 57 1.85 0.71 -0.35
C PHE A 57 0.97 1.18 -1.51
N SER A 58 0.30 2.29 -1.29
CA SER A 58 -0.41 3.04 -2.31
C SER A 58 -0.29 4.52 -1.98
N TYR A 59 -0.63 5.37 -2.94
CA TYR A 59 -0.57 6.80 -2.76
C TYR A 59 -1.75 7.47 -3.45
N TYR A 60 -2.13 8.63 -2.94
CA TYR A 60 -3.20 9.44 -3.49
C TYR A 60 -2.88 10.92 -3.30
N PRO A 61 -3.03 11.76 -4.32
CA PRO A 61 -2.69 13.17 -4.20
C PRO A 61 -3.71 13.92 -3.34
N PHE A 62 -3.22 14.83 -2.51
CA PHE A 62 -4.05 15.83 -1.88
C PHE A 62 -4.46 16.91 -2.90
N LYS A 63 -5.54 17.60 -2.62
CA LYS A 63 -5.88 18.83 -3.35
C LYS A 63 -4.76 19.84 -3.19
N THR A 64 -4.53 20.65 -4.23
CA THR A 64 -3.41 21.59 -4.28
C THR A 64 -3.54 22.75 -3.27
N ASP A 65 -4.74 23.01 -2.76
CA ASP A 65 -5.01 24.05 -1.78
C ASP A 65 -4.93 23.59 -0.31
N VAL A 66 -4.62 22.32 -0.07
CA VAL A 66 -4.44 21.79 1.29
C VAL A 66 -3.09 22.22 1.84
N SER A 67 -3.08 22.85 3.01
CA SER A 67 -1.84 23.17 3.71
C SER A 67 -1.20 21.90 4.28
N VAL A 68 0.14 21.89 4.38
CA VAL A 68 0.86 20.76 4.97
C VAL A 68 0.40 20.51 6.41
N LEU A 69 0.18 21.57 7.19
CA LEU A 69 -0.26 21.43 8.57
C LEU A 69 -1.64 20.76 8.69
N ASP A 70 -2.60 21.19 7.89
CA ASP A 70 -3.93 20.60 7.89
C ASP A 70 -3.88 19.13 7.43
N GLY A 71 -3.08 18.84 6.40
CA GLY A 71 -2.87 17.48 5.91
C GLY A 71 -2.25 16.57 6.97
N VAL A 72 -1.21 17.03 7.66
CA VAL A 72 -0.56 16.26 8.74
C VAL A 72 -1.54 16.01 9.89
N ASN A 73 -2.30 17.00 10.29
CA ASN A 73 -3.30 16.85 11.35
C ASN A 73 -4.38 15.84 10.98
N PHE A 74 -4.85 15.87 9.74
CA PHE A 74 -5.81 14.88 9.24
C PHE A 74 -5.23 13.45 9.31
N LEU A 75 -3.99 13.26 8.83
CA LEU A 75 -3.34 11.95 8.83
C LEU A 75 -3.03 11.46 10.25
N ASN A 76 -2.67 12.35 11.17
CA ASN A 76 -2.44 11.98 12.57
C ASN A 76 -3.71 11.41 13.21
N ARG A 77 -4.87 11.97 12.91
CA ARG A 77 -6.15 11.44 13.39
C ARG A 77 -6.43 10.05 12.79
N ALA A 78 -6.18 9.89 11.50
CA ALA A 78 -6.35 8.60 10.83
C ALA A 78 -5.40 7.54 11.42
N ASN A 79 -4.13 7.88 11.64
CA ASN A 79 -3.13 6.98 12.18
C ASN A 79 -3.44 6.55 13.62
N SER A 80 -4.13 7.36 14.40
CA SER A 80 -4.49 7.01 15.77
C SER A 80 -5.46 5.81 15.82
N GLY A 81 -6.25 5.60 14.77
CA GLY A 81 -7.15 4.47 14.64
C GLY A 81 -6.62 3.33 13.76
N ALA A 82 -5.46 3.50 13.14
CA ALA A 82 -4.90 2.53 12.22
C ALA A 82 -3.86 1.63 12.93
N TYR A 83 -4.03 0.31 12.82
CA TYR A 83 -3.12 -0.64 13.47
C TYR A 83 -1.90 -0.98 12.63
N ILE A 84 -2.09 -1.30 11.38
CA ILE A 84 -1.04 -1.86 10.52
C ILE A 84 -0.67 -0.89 9.41
N THR A 85 -1.64 -0.42 8.64
CA THR A 85 -1.38 0.57 7.60
C THR A 85 -1.17 1.94 8.22
N LYS A 86 -0.05 2.57 7.90
CA LYS A 86 0.27 3.92 8.37
C LYS A 86 0.25 4.89 7.20
N PHE A 87 -0.20 6.10 7.46
CA PHE A 87 -0.34 7.15 6.46
C PHE A 87 0.63 8.28 6.75
N PHE A 88 1.28 8.76 5.71
CA PHE A 88 2.24 9.86 5.83
C PHE A 88 2.22 10.72 4.57
N LEU A 89 2.67 11.96 4.73
CA LEU A 89 2.68 12.94 3.66
C LEU A 89 4.07 13.01 3.03
N ILE A 90 4.12 12.98 1.70
CA ILE A 90 5.34 13.18 0.94
C ILE A 90 5.16 14.37 0.00
N GLY A 91 6.22 15.14 -0.16
CA GLY A 91 6.26 16.30 -1.03
C GLY A 91 5.94 17.59 -0.30
N GLU A 92 5.89 18.66 -1.07
CA GLU A 92 5.62 20.00 -0.59
C GLU A 92 4.37 20.54 -1.28
N SER A 93 3.65 21.43 -0.58
CA SER A 93 2.51 22.12 -1.17
C SER A 93 2.97 22.88 -2.43
N PRO A 94 2.23 22.84 -3.57
CA PRO A 94 0.90 22.23 -3.74
C PRO A 94 0.87 20.75 -4.15
N GLU A 95 2.01 20.08 -4.21
CA GLU A 95 2.11 18.72 -4.76
C GLU A 95 2.29 17.65 -3.67
N CYS A 96 1.54 17.74 -2.58
CA CYS A 96 1.58 16.75 -1.52
C CYS A 96 0.84 15.48 -1.91
N VAL A 97 1.44 14.34 -1.58
CA VAL A 97 0.87 13.02 -1.82
C VAL A 97 0.82 12.25 -0.51
N VAL A 98 -0.30 11.59 -0.26
CA VAL A 98 -0.46 10.71 0.89
C VAL A 98 -0.04 9.31 0.50
N TYR A 99 0.83 8.69 1.29
CA TYR A 99 1.16 7.28 1.20
C TYR A 99 0.49 6.52 2.33
N GLY A 100 -0.14 5.40 1.98
CA GLY A 100 -0.54 4.38 2.95
C GLY A 100 0.41 3.19 2.81
N SER A 101 1.09 2.81 3.88
CA SER A 101 2.14 1.80 3.82
C SER A 101 2.00 0.76 4.93
N ARG A 102 2.24 -0.51 4.56
CA ARG A 102 2.37 -1.65 5.47
C ARG A 102 3.70 -2.33 5.18
N VAL A 103 4.44 -2.67 6.23
CA VAL A 103 5.70 -3.40 6.10
C VAL A 103 5.55 -4.77 6.75
N ASN A 104 5.77 -5.82 5.96
CA ASN A 104 5.76 -7.20 6.43
C ASN A 104 7.19 -7.71 6.48
N PHE A 105 7.67 -8.01 7.67
CA PHE A 105 9.00 -8.59 7.86
C PHE A 105 8.92 -10.10 7.61
N CYS A 106 9.75 -10.61 6.71
CA CYS A 106 9.72 -12.00 6.26
C CYS A 106 11.11 -12.64 6.38
N PRO A 107 11.50 -13.09 7.58
CA PRO A 107 12.86 -13.60 7.80
C PRO A 107 13.15 -14.97 7.16
N GLY A 108 12.14 -15.70 6.75
CA GLY A 108 12.32 -17.05 6.16
C GLY A 108 11.28 -17.41 5.14
N VAL A 109 10.02 -17.45 5.52
CA VAL A 109 8.93 -17.95 4.68
C VAL A 109 7.88 -16.89 4.47
N VAL A 110 7.39 -16.78 3.24
CA VAL A 110 6.27 -15.89 2.87
C VAL A 110 5.01 -16.75 2.72
N ASP A 111 4.00 -16.46 3.52
CA ASP A 111 2.67 -17.04 3.36
C ASP A 111 1.88 -16.20 2.35
N LEU A 112 1.70 -16.74 1.15
CA LEU A 112 1.03 -16.03 0.06
C LEU A 112 -0.44 -15.77 0.33
N ASN A 113 -1.12 -16.67 1.05
CA ASN A 113 -2.52 -16.42 1.43
C ASN A 113 -2.62 -15.20 2.35
N GLN A 114 -1.77 -15.13 3.35
CA GLN A 114 -1.74 -13.98 4.27
C GLN A 114 -1.34 -12.70 3.54
N LEU A 115 -0.36 -12.79 2.65
CA LEU A 115 0.07 -11.63 1.85
C LEU A 115 -1.09 -11.11 0.98
N ALA A 116 -1.83 -12.01 0.33
CA ALA A 116 -2.99 -11.61 -0.48
C ALA A 116 -4.06 -10.91 0.38
N VAL A 117 -4.31 -11.41 1.59
CA VAL A 117 -5.23 -10.77 2.54
C VAL A 117 -4.73 -9.39 2.93
N ASP A 118 -3.44 -9.26 3.22
CA ASP A 118 -2.83 -7.99 3.62
C ASP A 118 -2.90 -6.94 2.50
N ILE A 119 -2.67 -7.35 1.26
CA ILE A 119 -2.77 -6.47 0.09
C ILE A 119 -4.21 -5.94 -0.05
N LYS A 120 -5.20 -6.82 0.05
CA LYS A 120 -6.61 -6.42 -0.03
C LYS A 120 -6.99 -5.46 1.11
N ARG A 121 -6.53 -5.74 2.33
CA ARG A 121 -6.77 -4.87 3.48
C ARG A 121 -6.14 -3.49 3.31
N ALA A 122 -4.93 -3.42 2.79
CA ALA A 122 -4.28 -2.14 2.52
C ALA A 122 -5.09 -1.30 1.53
N SER A 123 -5.67 -1.95 0.52
CA SER A 123 -6.56 -1.28 -0.44
C SER A 123 -7.80 -0.68 0.25
N PHE A 124 -8.45 -1.43 1.13
CA PHE A 124 -9.60 -0.94 1.89
C PHE A 124 -9.23 0.15 2.89
N ASP A 125 -8.07 0.05 3.53
CA ASP A 125 -7.59 1.07 4.46
C ASP A 125 -7.40 2.42 3.76
N MET A 126 -6.84 2.42 2.55
CA MET A 126 -6.69 3.66 1.77
C MET A 126 -8.07 4.21 1.34
N ARG A 127 -8.99 3.36 0.92
CA ARG A 127 -10.36 3.80 0.62
C ARG A 127 -11.01 4.44 1.84
N ASP A 128 -10.88 3.81 3.00
CA ASP A 128 -11.47 4.32 4.24
C ASP A 128 -10.88 5.66 4.63
N LEU A 129 -9.58 5.86 4.41
CA LEU A 129 -8.95 7.16 4.60
C LEU A 129 -9.57 8.23 3.71
N ILE A 130 -9.74 7.93 2.42
CA ILE A 130 -10.33 8.87 1.46
C ILE A 130 -11.78 9.17 1.84
N GLN A 131 -12.55 8.18 2.24
CA GLN A 131 -13.94 8.35 2.67
C GLN A 131 -14.07 9.09 4.00
N ALA A 132 -13.05 9.07 4.86
CA ALA A 132 -13.04 9.86 6.09
C ALA A 132 -13.00 11.37 5.81
N ASP A 133 -12.63 11.78 4.60
CA ASP A 133 -12.72 13.16 4.11
C ASP A 133 -14.15 13.46 3.65
N ALA A 134 -15.11 13.45 4.59
CA ALA A 134 -16.54 13.51 4.30
C ALA A 134 -16.97 14.83 3.60
N GLU A 135 -16.20 15.90 3.73
CA GLU A 135 -16.47 17.20 3.14
C GLU A 135 -15.65 17.50 1.89
N ASP A 136 -14.92 16.50 1.38
CA ASP A 136 -14.04 16.63 0.20
C ASP A 136 -13.01 17.75 0.33
N LEU A 137 -12.45 17.94 1.53
CA LEU A 137 -11.49 19.01 1.81
C LEU A 137 -10.05 18.67 1.40
N PHE A 138 -9.67 17.39 1.43
CA PHE A 138 -8.30 16.94 1.25
C PHE A 138 -8.06 16.19 -0.05
N PHE A 139 -8.96 15.31 -0.45
CA PHE A 139 -8.83 14.49 -1.65
C PHE A 139 -9.77 14.96 -2.76
N GLU A 140 -9.32 14.76 -3.97
CA GLU A 140 -10.16 15.03 -5.14
C GLU A 140 -11.17 13.90 -5.41
#